data_13c01d35bc25427a19158ccb4ceb2315
#
_entry.id   13c01d35bc25427a19158ccb4ceb2315
#
_cell.length_a   1.000
_cell.length_b   1.000
_cell.length_c   1.000
_cell.angle_alpha   90.00
_cell.angle_beta   90.00
_cell.angle_gamma   90.00
#
_symmetry.space_group_name_H-M   'P 1'
#
loop_
_entity.id
_entity.type
_entity.pdbx_description
1 polymer ?
#
loop_
_entity_poly.entity_id
_entity_poly.type
_entity_poly.pdbx_seq_one_letter_code
_entity_poly.pdbx_strand_id
1 'polypeptide(L)'
;MPELDLGNVKGPQGKSAYQSALDAGYSGSEEAFNTAMAKAPDAVLYAAQSLTDKQKAQARGNINAAPSGFGWGDSLRNVLASDAEDTYETYCGKLDALLADMPDGTSQLIYTRGPASTGQYSGAGNIVAVLSKLLGTSASLIGMSPDPRGTTNGLWRMSKDNGVWQPVEWINPPMELGTEYRTTERYLGKPVYVKVVDCGHFAAAGTVKEIMVPDGNVEHMVGCTGRVGEWQIPATLFAGNPADAGDVRLEGRVDDSHHFYIYLYSKAYDLTTWQTIVTIKYTKTTD
;
A
#
# COMPACT_ATOMS: atom_id res chain seq x y z
N MET A 1 -10.89 72.26 65.27
CA MET A 1 -11.69 71.38 64.40
C MET A 1 -11.54 69.98 64.95
N PRO A 2 -12.56 69.26 65.28
CA PRO A 2 -12.41 67.90 65.76
C PRO A 2 -11.90 67.00 64.57
N GLU A 3 -10.89 66.24 64.89
CA GLU A 3 -10.33 65.22 63.96
C GLU A 3 -11.35 64.15 63.76
N LEU A 4 -11.71 63.88 62.45
CA LEU A 4 -12.64 62.81 62.12
C LEU A 4 -11.84 61.52 62.10
N ASP A 5 -12.01 60.69 63.10
CA ASP A 5 -11.46 59.30 63.05
C ASP A 5 -12.23 58.48 62.02
N LEU A 6 -11.64 58.23 60.85
CA LEU A 6 -12.26 57.50 59.78
C LEU A 6 -12.29 55.98 59.98
N GLY A 7 -11.93 55.51 61.18
CA GLY A 7 -11.94 54.10 61.47
C GLY A 7 -11.23 53.25 60.40
N ASN A 8 -11.06 52.00 60.64
CA ASN A 8 -10.40 51.06 59.66
C ASN A 8 -11.32 50.77 58.49
N VAL A 9 -11.14 51.55 57.38
CA VAL A 9 -11.88 51.38 56.09
C VAL A 9 -11.45 50.14 55.31
N LYS A 10 -11.07 49.03 55.96
CA LYS A 10 -10.94 47.75 55.32
C LYS A 10 -12.35 47.21 55.04
N GLY A 11 -12.72 47.20 53.76
CA GLY A 11 -13.93 46.49 53.34
C GLY A 11 -13.89 45.00 53.74
N PRO A 12 -15.02 44.32 53.78
CA PRO A 12 -15.05 42.88 54.08
C PRO A 12 -14.12 42.16 53.18
N GLN A 13 -13.35 41.24 53.75
CA GLN A 13 -12.43 40.38 52.96
C GLN A 13 -13.23 39.64 51.86
N GLY A 14 -12.87 39.79 50.60
CA GLY A 14 -13.53 39.12 49.51
C GLY A 14 -13.50 37.60 49.68
N LYS A 15 -14.52 36.91 49.16
CA LYS A 15 -14.57 35.44 49.20
C LYS A 15 -13.31 34.86 48.50
N SER A 16 -12.73 33.82 49.09
CA SER A 16 -11.65 33.09 48.45
C SER A 16 -12.17 32.35 47.20
N ALA A 17 -11.29 31.98 46.29
CA ALA A 17 -11.65 31.18 45.11
C ALA A 17 -12.31 29.84 45.50
N TYR A 18 -11.84 29.22 46.59
CA TYR A 18 -12.44 28.00 47.13
C TYR A 18 -13.85 28.27 47.68
N GLN A 19 -14.08 29.35 48.42
CA GLN A 19 -15.41 29.70 48.89
C GLN A 19 -16.40 29.97 47.74
N SER A 20 -15.91 30.60 46.68
CA SER A 20 -16.73 30.82 45.47
C SER A 20 -17.07 29.50 44.75
N ALA A 21 -16.15 28.54 44.77
CA ALA A 21 -16.39 27.21 44.18
C ALA A 21 -17.40 26.40 45.02
N LEU A 22 -17.34 26.48 46.37
CA LEU A 22 -18.34 25.87 47.27
C LEU A 22 -19.74 26.43 46.99
N ASP A 23 -19.88 27.75 46.87
CA ASP A 23 -21.13 28.40 46.52
C ASP A 23 -21.69 27.98 45.16
N ALA A 24 -20.78 27.58 44.23
CA ALA A 24 -21.12 27.06 42.93
C ALA A 24 -21.33 25.51 42.89
N GLY A 25 -21.32 24.86 44.09
CA GLY A 25 -21.63 23.42 44.21
C GLY A 25 -20.41 22.50 44.30
N TYR A 26 -19.19 23.02 44.41
CA TYR A 26 -18.03 22.18 44.66
C TYR A 26 -18.10 21.57 46.08
N SER A 27 -17.85 20.24 46.21
CA SER A 27 -18.00 19.49 47.47
C SER A 27 -16.69 18.94 48.04
N GLY A 28 -15.55 19.22 47.38
CA GLY A 28 -14.24 18.76 47.82
C GLY A 28 -13.64 19.63 48.97
N SER A 29 -12.53 19.16 49.57
CA SER A 29 -11.77 19.94 50.55
C SER A 29 -11.02 21.10 49.88
N GLU A 30 -10.62 22.11 50.65
CA GLU A 30 -9.78 23.22 50.20
C GLU A 30 -8.44 22.73 49.65
N GLU A 31 -7.85 21.71 50.29
CA GLU A 31 -6.60 21.08 49.83
C GLU A 31 -6.79 20.41 48.44
N ALA A 32 -7.90 19.70 48.26
CA ALA A 32 -8.24 19.08 46.95
C ALA A 32 -8.46 20.14 45.87
N PHE A 33 -9.14 21.25 46.22
CA PHE A 33 -9.36 22.37 45.30
C PHE A 33 -8.02 23.02 44.90
N ASN A 34 -7.16 23.34 45.86
CA ASN A 34 -5.86 23.95 45.61
C ASN A 34 -4.95 23.03 44.78
N THR A 35 -5.00 21.72 45.03
CA THR A 35 -4.29 20.72 44.22
C THR A 35 -4.78 20.68 42.79
N ALA A 36 -6.11 20.73 42.57
CA ALA A 36 -6.70 20.77 41.24
C ALA A 36 -6.34 22.07 40.49
N MET A 37 -6.39 23.22 41.19
CA MET A 37 -6.02 24.51 40.64
C MET A 37 -4.53 24.59 40.27
N ALA A 38 -3.65 24.01 41.09
CA ALA A 38 -2.23 23.94 40.80
C ALA A 38 -1.91 23.10 39.53
N LYS A 39 -2.77 22.13 39.23
CA LYS A 39 -2.68 21.31 38.01
C LYS A 39 -3.38 21.91 36.78
N ALA A 40 -4.18 22.95 36.93
CA ALA A 40 -4.92 23.59 35.85
C ALA A 40 -4.01 24.07 34.68
N PRO A 41 -2.78 24.59 34.92
CA PRO A 41 -1.85 24.92 33.84
C PRO A 41 -1.45 23.75 32.96
N ASP A 42 -1.54 22.51 33.49
CA ASP A 42 -1.20 21.29 32.76
C ASP A 42 -2.39 20.72 31.96
N ALA A 43 -3.56 21.34 32.10
CA ALA A 43 -4.75 20.91 31.33
C ALA A 43 -4.64 21.23 29.88
N VAL A 44 -5.22 20.36 29.03
CA VAL A 44 -5.37 20.62 27.58
C VAL A 44 -6.46 21.67 27.38
N LEU A 45 -6.09 22.83 26.87
CA LEU A 45 -7.01 23.96 26.64
C LEU A 45 -7.42 24.01 25.15
N TYR A 46 -8.57 24.63 24.87
CA TYR A 46 -8.98 24.93 23.49
C TYR A 46 -8.15 26.03 22.81
N ALA A 47 -7.43 26.82 23.58
CA ALA A 47 -6.51 27.82 23.07
C ALA A 47 -5.18 27.19 22.62
N ALA A 48 -4.49 27.83 21.67
CA ALA A 48 -3.18 27.38 21.24
C ALA A 48 -2.20 27.29 22.41
N GLN A 49 -1.57 26.13 22.57
CA GLN A 49 -0.63 25.85 23.66
C GLN A 49 0.75 25.50 23.09
N SER A 50 1.81 26.10 23.64
CA SER A 50 3.19 25.72 23.34
C SER A 50 3.63 24.60 24.28
N LEU A 51 3.30 23.36 23.92
CA LEU A 51 3.63 22.18 24.72
C LEU A 51 4.92 21.54 24.22
N THR A 52 5.73 21.03 25.13
CA THR A 52 6.86 20.16 24.82
C THR A 52 6.34 18.81 24.28
N ASP A 53 7.18 18.04 23.60
CA ASP A 53 6.77 16.75 23.06
C ASP A 53 6.36 15.76 24.16
N LYS A 54 6.98 15.83 25.32
CA LYS A 54 6.60 15.05 26.51
C LYS A 54 5.20 15.41 27.00
N GLN A 55 4.88 16.71 27.08
CA GLN A 55 3.54 17.19 27.47
C GLN A 55 2.49 16.83 26.42
N LYS A 56 2.81 16.93 25.14
CA LYS A 56 1.94 16.48 24.04
C LYS A 56 1.64 14.98 24.13
N ALA A 57 2.66 14.16 24.41
CA ALA A 57 2.48 12.72 24.59
C ALA A 57 1.59 12.40 25.80
N GLN A 58 1.80 13.09 26.93
CA GLN A 58 0.98 12.92 28.13
C GLN A 58 -0.47 13.37 27.89
N ALA A 59 -0.69 14.51 27.23
CA ALA A 59 -2.02 15.00 26.92
C ALA A 59 -2.79 14.00 26.02
N ARG A 60 -2.13 13.44 25.00
CA ARG A 60 -2.72 12.38 24.17
C ARG A 60 -3.07 11.14 24.99
N GLY A 61 -2.18 10.71 25.88
CA GLY A 61 -2.43 9.59 26.78
C GLY A 61 -3.64 9.82 27.69
N ASN A 62 -3.79 11.03 28.23
CA ASN A 62 -4.89 11.39 29.13
C ASN A 62 -6.28 11.32 28.46
N ILE A 63 -6.36 11.61 27.17
CA ILE A 63 -7.61 11.57 26.39
C ILE A 63 -7.73 10.31 25.54
N ASN A 64 -6.83 9.34 25.73
CA ASN A 64 -6.75 8.13 24.93
C ASN A 64 -6.71 8.40 23.41
N ALA A 65 -6.13 9.54 23.00
CA ALA A 65 -5.96 9.87 21.59
C ALA A 65 -4.83 9.03 21.01
N ALA A 66 -5.05 8.57 19.77
CA ALA A 66 -4.01 7.85 19.05
C ALA A 66 -2.71 8.67 19.00
N PRO A 67 -1.53 8.02 19.11
CA PRO A 67 -0.26 8.68 18.87
C PRO A 67 -0.30 9.45 17.55
N SER A 68 0.32 10.63 17.51
CA SER A 68 0.42 11.44 16.28
C SER A 68 1.06 10.60 15.18
N GLY A 69 0.30 10.26 14.17
CA GLY A 69 0.70 9.39 13.05
C GLY A 69 -0.45 9.13 12.09
N PHE A 70 -1.68 9.31 12.52
CA PHE A 70 -2.86 9.29 11.69
C PHE A 70 -3.42 10.70 11.55
N GLY A 71 -2.74 11.53 10.79
CA GLY A 71 -3.20 12.89 10.54
C GLY A 71 -2.24 13.60 9.60
N TRP A 72 -2.76 14.26 8.62
CA TRP A 72 -2.08 15.00 7.56
C TRP A 72 -1.21 16.17 8.07
N GLY A 73 -0.69 16.15 9.29
CA GLY A 73 -0.10 17.30 9.94
C GLY A 73 1.38 17.26 10.28
N ASP A 74 1.95 16.14 10.60
CA ASP A 74 3.37 16.07 10.96
C ASP A 74 4.09 15.08 10.05
N SER A 75 4.86 15.63 9.12
CA SER A 75 5.88 14.97 8.29
C SER A 75 5.67 13.45 8.18
N LEU A 76 5.22 12.99 6.99
CA LEU A 76 5.47 11.63 6.55
C LEU A 76 6.78 11.20 7.20
N ARG A 77 6.76 10.28 8.14
CA ARG A 77 8.00 9.75 8.69
C ARG A 77 8.76 9.25 7.51
N ASN A 78 9.78 10.00 7.13
CA ASN A 78 10.72 9.64 6.08
C ASN A 78 11.52 8.46 6.61
N VAL A 79 11.03 7.26 6.41
CA VAL A 79 11.45 6.19 7.26
C VAL A 79 12.30 5.18 6.54
N LEU A 80 12.26 5.17 5.25
CA LEU A 80 13.04 4.21 4.51
C LEU A 80 13.77 4.93 3.38
N ALA A 81 14.93 5.51 3.72
CA ALA A 81 15.97 5.65 2.73
C ALA A 81 16.35 4.21 2.30
N SER A 82 15.59 3.63 1.37
CA SER A 82 16.07 2.47 0.65
C SER A 82 17.10 2.99 -0.32
N ASP A 83 18.34 2.59 -0.15
CA ASP A 83 19.38 2.82 -1.11
C ASP A 83 19.12 1.93 -2.35
N ALA A 84 19.62 2.34 -3.52
CA ALA A 84 19.49 1.55 -4.75
C ALA A 84 20.09 0.13 -4.63
N GLU A 85 20.82 -0.12 -3.55
CA GLU A 85 21.53 -1.35 -3.23
C GLU A 85 20.81 -2.25 -2.22
N ASP A 86 19.64 -1.84 -1.69
CA ASP A 86 18.91 -2.66 -0.74
C ASP A 86 18.41 -3.94 -1.40
N THR A 87 18.75 -5.06 -0.79
CA THR A 87 18.15 -6.36 -1.10
C THR A 87 16.73 -6.42 -0.53
N TYR A 88 15.94 -7.40 -0.97
CA TYR A 88 14.61 -7.66 -0.40
C TYR A 88 14.69 -7.87 1.12
N GLU A 89 15.67 -8.66 1.59
CA GLU A 89 15.88 -8.95 3.01
C GLU A 89 16.22 -7.68 3.80
N THR A 90 17.10 -6.83 3.25
CA THR A 90 17.45 -5.54 3.88
C THR A 90 16.24 -4.65 4.01
N TYR A 91 15.40 -4.58 2.97
CA TYR A 91 14.17 -3.81 2.99
C TYR A 91 13.19 -4.34 4.04
N CYS A 92 12.98 -5.66 4.10
CA CYS A 92 12.16 -6.30 5.12
C CYS A 92 12.67 -6.03 6.54
N GLY A 93 13.99 -6.06 6.74
CA GLY A 93 14.61 -5.72 8.03
C GLY A 93 14.35 -4.28 8.47
N LYS A 94 14.36 -3.33 7.53
CA LYS A 94 13.99 -1.92 7.80
C LYS A 94 12.51 -1.79 8.17
N LEU A 95 11.61 -2.52 7.51
CA LEU A 95 10.20 -2.57 7.88
C LEU A 95 10.00 -3.16 9.28
N ASP A 96 10.77 -4.18 9.64
CA ASP A 96 10.71 -4.81 10.96
C ASP A 96 11.15 -3.87 12.08
N ALA A 97 12.18 -3.07 11.83
CA ALA A 97 12.61 -2.03 12.76
C ALA A 97 11.49 -1.00 13.04
N LEU A 98 10.71 -0.65 12.00
CA LEU A 98 9.55 0.23 12.18
C LEU A 98 8.43 -0.42 12.96
N LEU A 99 8.13 -1.69 12.64
CA LEU A 99 7.08 -2.45 13.32
C LEU A 99 7.39 -2.65 14.80
N ALA A 100 8.67 -2.72 15.19
CA ALA A 100 9.06 -2.86 16.60
C ALA A 100 8.54 -1.71 17.47
N ASP A 101 8.53 -0.49 16.92
CA ASP A 101 8.08 0.72 17.61
C ASP A 101 6.56 0.97 17.48
N MET A 102 5.85 0.18 16.67
CA MET A 102 4.41 0.35 16.45
C MET A 102 3.60 -0.50 17.43
N PRO A 103 2.54 0.07 18.07
CA PRO A 103 1.56 -0.73 18.79
C PRO A 103 0.78 -1.66 17.84
N ASP A 104 0.34 -2.81 18.36
CA ASP A 104 -0.55 -3.72 17.63
C ASP A 104 -1.89 -3.02 17.29
N GLY A 105 -2.46 -3.35 16.14
CA GLY A 105 -3.70 -2.74 15.63
C GLY A 105 -3.53 -1.31 15.08
N THR A 106 -2.30 -0.84 14.86
CA THR A 106 -2.04 0.50 14.34
C THR A 106 -1.51 0.47 12.92
N SER A 107 -1.69 1.59 12.22
CA SER A 107 -1.17 1.78 10.86
C SER A 107 -0.41 3.10 10.76
N GLN A 108 0.58 3.14 9.89
CA GLN A 108 1.43 4.29 9.67
C GLN A 108 1.62 4.54 8.18
N LEU A 109 1.55 5.80 7.78
CA LEU A 109 1.92 6.21 6.43
C LEU A 109 3.44 6.31 6.36
N ILE A 110 4.05 5.67 5.37
CA ILE A 110 5.49 5.71 5.14
C ILE A 110 5.79 6.18 3.72
N TYR A 111 6.89 6.90 3.60
CA TYR A 111 7.48 7.25 2.32
C TYR A 111 8.71 6.38 2.11
N THR A 112 8.75 5.64 1.04
CA THR A 112 9.81 4.67 0.78
C THR A 112 10.13 4.58 -0.70
N ARG A 113 11.29 4.02 -1.01
CA ARG A 113 11.54 3.44 -2.33
C ARG A 113 11.22 1.95 -2.23
N GLY A 114 10.74 1.36 -3.30
CA GLY A 114 10.53 -0.07 -3.32
C GLY A 114 11.83 -0.85 -3.37
N PRO A 115 11.80 -2.13 -2.99
CA PRO A 115 12.98 -2.98 -3.05
C PRO A 115 13.44 -3.14 -4.49
N ALA A 116 14.58 -2.54 -4.84
CA ALA A 116 15.13 -2.55 -6.19
C ALA A 116 15.46 -3.97 -6.70
N SER A 117 15.59 -4.94 -5.81
CA SER A 117 16.11 -6.26 -6.10
C SER A 117 15.06 -7.33 -6.44
N THR A 118 13.78 -7.02 -6.41
CA THR A 118 12.74 -8.05 -6.64
C THR A 118 12.50 -8.37 -8.11
N GLY A 119 13.20 -7.73 -9.05
CA GLY A 119 12.94 -7.84 -10.48
C GLY A 119 11.56 -7.34 -10.92
N GLN A 120 10.65 -7.21 -9.99
CA GLN A 120 9.27 -6.71 -10.14
C GLN A 120 9.12 -5.23 -9.78
N TYR A 121 10.22 -4.62 -9.35
CA TYR A 121 10.20 -3.32 -8.72
C TYR A 121 11.45 -2.55 -9.11
N SER A 122 11.36 -1.72 -10.11
CA SER A 122 12.45 -0.81 -10.42
C SER A 122 12.47 0.30 -9.36
N GLY A 123 13.46 0.29 -8.48
CA GLY A 123 13.60 1.21 -7.35
C GLY A 123 13.76 2.69 -7.69
N ALA A 124 13.20 3.13 -8.81
CA ALA A 124 13.35 4.46 -9.36
C ALA A 124 12.29 5.46 -8.87
N GLY A 125 11.28 5.04 -8.11
CA GLY A 125 10.17 5.90 -7.72
C GLY A 125 10.03 6.06 -6.21
N ASN A 126 9.69 7.27 -5.80
CA ASN A 126 9.22 7.55 -4.47
C ASN A 126 7.82 6.92 -4.28
N ILE A 127 7.64 6.15 -3.22
CA ILE A 127 6.41 5.42 -2.96
C ILE A 127 5.80 5.90 -1.66
N VAL A 128 4.49 6.08 -1.69
CA VAL A 128 3.69 6.23 -0.48
C VAL A 128 3.08 4.88 -0.16
N ALA A 129 3.29 4.42 1.05
CA ALA A 129 2.77 3.14 1.51
C ALA A 129 2.14 3.24 2.90
N VAL A 130 1.15 2.39 3.16
CA VAL A 130 0.56 2.21 4.48
C VAL A 130 1.11 0.91 5.08
N LEU A 131 1.90 1.06 6.14
CA LEU A 131 2.37 -0.05 6.96
C LEU A 131 1.40 -0.25 8.12
N SER A 132 0.84 -1.45 8.25
CA SER A 132 -0.09 -1.82 9.32
C SER A 132 0.48 -2.97 10.13
N LYS A 133 0.60 -2.78 11.44
CA LYS A 133 0.86 -3.87 12.39
C LYS A 133 -0.48 -4.42 12.85
N LEU A 134 -0.73 -5.70 12.57
CA LEU A 134 -2.01 -6.32 12.87
C LEU A 134 -2.02 -6.84 14.32
N LEU A 135 -1.36 -7.95 14.57
CA LEU A 135 -1.24 -8.55 15.89
C LEU A 135 0.07 -9.35 15.97
N GLY A 136 0.88 -9.10 17.01
CA GLY A 136 2.10 -9.84 17.23
C GLY A 136 3.08 -9.75 16.06
N THR A 137 3.28 -10.85 15.32
CA THR A 137 4.23 -10.94 14.20
C THR A 137 3.61 -10.74 12.82
N SER A 138 2.31 -10.39 12.76
CA SER A 138 1.59 -10.20 11.50
C SER A 138 1.51 -8.72 11.13
N ALA A 139 1.80 -8.41 9.88
CA ALA A 139 1.75 -7.05 9.35
C ALA A 139 1.34 -7.04 7.87
N SER A 140 0.96 -5.87 7.38
CA SER A 140 0.76 -5.64 5.95
C SER A 140 1.34 -4.31 5.52
N LEU A 141 1.81 -4.26 4.29
CA LEU A 141 2.27 -3.06 3.61
C LEU A 141 1.53 -2.94 2.28
N ILE A 142 0.85 -1.83 2.06
CA ILE A 142 0.19 -1.52 0.79
C ILE A 142 0.81 -0.26 0.26
N GLY A 143 1.37 -0.33 -0.94
CA GLY A 143 2.08 0.77 -1.56
C GLY A 143 1.59 1.10 -2.95
N MET A 144 1.72 2.38 -3.32
CA MET A 144 1.49 2.86 -4.67
C MET A 144 2.59 3.83 -5.07
N SER A 145 2.94 3.85 -6.34
CA SER A 145 3.81 4.87 -6.91
C SER A 145 2.98 6.12 -7.24
N PRO A 146 3.31 7.29 -6.68
CA PRO A 146 2.65 8.54 -7.01
C PRO A 146 3.22 9.21 -8.27
N ASP A 147 4.27 8.68 -8.89
CA ASP A 147 4.90 9.29 -10.06
C ASP A 147 4.09 9.02 -11.33
N PRO A 148 3.36 10.02 -11.85
CA PRO A 148 2.53 9.86 -13.06
C PRO A 148 3.38 9.66 -14.33
N ARG A 149 4.70 9.87 -14.27
CA ARG A 149 5.63 9.71 -15.38
C ARG A 149 6.40 8.41 -15.32
N GLY A 150 6.31 7.69 -14.20
CA GLY A 150 7.01 6.44 -13.99
C GLY A 150 6.32 5.28 -14.71
N THR A 151 7.09 4.40 -15.28
CA THR A 151 6.63 3.12 -15.86
C THR A 151 6.12 2.15 -14.80
N THR A 152 6.29 2.48 -13.52
CA THR A 152 5.98 1.64 -12.36
C THR A 152 4.69 2.02 -11.64
N ASN A 153 3.75 2.66 -12.35
CA ASN A 153 2.45 3.03 -11.79
C ASN A 153 1.61 1.78 -11.49
N GLY A 154 1.72 1.26 -10.29
CA GLY A 154 0.96 0.10 -9.86
C GLY A 154 0.61 0.15 -8.38
N LEU A 155 -0.42 -0.58 -8.01
CA LEU A 155 -0.82 -0.82 -6.63
C LEU A 155 -0.36 -2.23 -6.24
N TRP A 156 0.36 -2.35 -5.14
CA TRP A 156 0.93 -3.60 -4.68
C TRP A 156 0.78 -3.76 -3.17
N ARG A 157 0.98 -4.96 -2.69
CA ARG A 157 1.04 -5.27 -1.27
C ARG A 157 2.16 -6.24 -0.93
N MET A 158 2.57 -6.21 0.33
CA MET A 158 3.32 -7.24 1.01
C MET A 158 2.58 -7.63 2.28
N SER A 159 2.66 -8.87 2.70
CA SER A 159 2.15 -9.34 3.98
C SER A 159 3.26 -9.98 4.78
N LYS A 160 3.21 -9.83 6.10
CA LYS A 160 4.05 -10.55 7.04
C LYS A 160 3.19 -11.54 7.79
N ASP A 161 3.49 -12.82 7.67
CA ASP A 161 2.78 -13.89 8.36
C ASP A 161 3.78 -14.69 9.19
N ASN A 162 3.42 -14.94 10.46
CA ASN A 162 4.28 -15.65 11.41
C ASN A 162 5.73 -15.14 11.46
N GLY A 163 5.91 -13.82 11.32
CA GLY A 163 7.22 -13.17 11.35
C GLY A 163 7.99 -13.17 10.02
N VAL A 164 7.44 -13.75 8.95
CA VAL A 164 8.09 -13.85 7.63
C VAL A 164 7.39 -12.96 6.62
N TRP A 165 8.13 -12.06 5.97
CA TRP A 165 7.61 -11.27 4.86
C TRP A 165 7.43 -12.12 3.62
N GLN A 166 6.25 -12.03 3.03
CA GLN A 166 5.90 -12.69 1.77
C GLN A 166 6.32 -11.81 0.59
N PRO A 167 6.62 -12.39 -0.57
CA PRO A 167 6.95 -11.64 -1.77
C PRO A 167 5.88 -10.59 -2.13
N VAL A 168 6.30 -9.55 -2.86
CA VAL A 168 5.41 -8.51 -3.38
C VAL A 168 4.32 -9.14 -4.25
N GLU A 169 3.08 -8.72 -4.02
CA GLU A 169 1.92 -9.06 -4.85
C GLU A 169 1.30 -7.80 -5.44
N TRP A 170 1.08 -7.81 -6.73
CA TRP A 170 0.47 -6.70 -7.43
C TRP A 170 -1.05 -6.79 -7.41
N ILE A 171 -1.70 -5.71 -7.01
CA ILE A 171 -3.16 -5.53 -7.13
C ILE A 171 -3.47 -5.00 -8.52
N ASN A 172 -2.67 -4.07 -9.00
CA ASN A 172 -2.73 -3.53 -10.35
C ASN A 172 -1.31 -3.41 -10.92
N PRO A 173 -0.81 -4.45 -11.62
CA PRO A 173 0.54 -4.44 -12.18
C PRO A 173 0.66 -3.42 -13.34
N PRO A 174 1.83 -2.82 -13.53
CA PRO A 174 2.08 -1.88 -14.63
C PRO A 174 2.02 -2.51 -16.02
N MET A 175 2.05 -3.85 -16.13
CA MET A 175 1.94 -4.61 -17.38
C MET A 175 3.06 -4.30 -18.39
N GLU A 176 4.28 -4.12 -17.92
CA GLU A 176 5.46 -3.93 -18.76
C GLU A 176 5.76 -5.18 -19.59
N LEU A 177 6.15 -4.95 -20.85
CA LEU A 177 6.46 -6.03 -21.78
C LEU A 177 7.63 -6.89 -21.29
N GLY A 178 7.45 -8.20 -21.26
CA GLY A 178 8.45 -9.17 -20.83
C GLY A 178 8.60 -9.30 -19.31
N THR A 179 8.00 -8.42 -18.51
CA THR A 179 8.08 -8.46 -17.07
C THR A 179 7.00 -9.34 -16.46
N GLU A 180 7.39 -10.20 -15.54
CA GLU A 180 6.47 -11.07 -14.79
C GLU A 180 6.03 -10.39 -13.49
N TYR A 181 4.74 -10.43 -13.20
CA TYR A 181 4.17 -9.90 -11.97
C TYR A 181 3.42 -10.99 -11.21
N ARG A 182 3.79 -11.23 -9.95
CA ARG A 182 2.98 -12.02 -9.01
C ARG A 182 1.80 -11.14 -8.60
N THR A 183 0.56 -11.63 -8.74
CA THR A 183 -0.65 -10.86 -8.43
C THR A 183 -1.30 -11.30 -7.14
N THR A 184 -2.28 -10.53 -6.69
CA THR A 184 -3.14 -10.92 -5.56
C THR A 184 -4.21 -11.95 -5.94
N GLU A 185 -4.37 -12.23 -7.24
CA GLU A 185 -5.28 -13.27 -7.71
C GLU A 185 -4.80 -14.65 -7.23
N ARG A 186 -5.77 -15.55 -7.01
CA ARG A 186 -5.49 -16.93 -6.62
C ARG A 186 -6.21 -17.91 -7.55
N TYR A 187 -5.50 -18.96 -7.93
CA TYR A 187 -6.06 -20.09 -8.64
C TYR A 187 -5.66 -21.38 -7.91
N LEU A 188 -6.65 -22.18 -7.47
CA LEU A 188 -6.45 -23.36 -6.64
C LEU A 188 -5.58 -23.11 -5.39
N GLY A 189 -5.72 -21.92 -4.78
CA GLY A 189 -4.95 -21.49 -3.60
C GLY A 189 -3.57 -20.92 -3.89
N LYS A 190 -3.04 -21.07 -5.10
CA LYS A 190 -1.73 -20.56 -5.52
C LYS A 190 -1.81 -19.16 -6.10
N PRO A 191 -0.76 -18.32 -5.95
CA PRO A 191 -0.70 -17.01 -6.59
C PRO A 191 -0.76 -17.13 -8.11
N VAL A 192 -1.46 -16.20 -8.75
CA VAL A 192 -1.47 -16.08 -10.20
C VAL A 192 -0.39 -15.09 -10.63
N TYR A 193 0.41 -15.51 -11.59
CA TYR A 193 1.39 -14.67 -12.27
C TYR A 193 0.79 -14.14 -13.56
N VAL A 194 1.13 -12.91 -13.92
CA VAL A 194 0.77 -12.28 -15.18
C VAL A 194 2.02 -11.79 -15.89
N LYS A 195 2.08 -12.00 -17.19
CA LYS A 195 3.18 -11.54 -18.05
C LYS A 195 2.65 -11.11 -19.41
N VAL A 196 3.19 -10.01 -19.93
CA VAL A 196 2.94 -9.55 -21.31
C VAL A 196 4.08 -10.01 -22.18
N VAL A 197 3.74 -10.73 -23.24
CA VAL A 197 4.70 -11.35 -24.16
C VAL A 197 4.58 -10.71 -25.53
N ASP A 198 5.69 -10.25 -26.09
CA ASP A 198 5.77 -9.89 -27.49
C ASP A 198 5.96 -11.16 -28.32
N CYS A 199 4.93 -11.53 -29.04
CA CYS A 199 4.95 -12.68 -29.93
C CYS A 199 5.51 -12.34 -31.33
N GLY A 200 5.94 -11.10 -31.55
CA GLY A 200 6.33 -10.62 -32.87
C GLY A 200 5.15 -10.60 -33.85
N HIS A 201 5.42 -10.88 -35.11
CA HIS A 201 4.37 -10.91 -36.12
C HIS A 201 3.51 -12.16 -35.98
N PHE A 202 2.25 -12.07 -36.37
CA PHE A 202 1.30 -13.19 -36.35
C PHE A 202 1.67 -14.29 -37.35
N ALA A 203 0.89 -15.38 -37.37
CA ALA A 203 1.04 -16.48 -38.35
C ALA A 203 0.57 -16.08 -39.72
N ALA A 204 1.17 -16.69 -40.78
CA ALA A 204 0.66 -16.65 -42.14
C ALA A 204 -0.66 -17.44 -42.26
N ALA A 205 -1.45 -17.16 -43.29
CA ALA A 205 -2.69 -17.87 -43.57
C ALA A 205 -2.46 -19.40 -43.67
N GLY A 206 -3.30 -20.16 -42.98
CA GLY A 206 -3.22 -21.62 -42.97
C GLY A 206 -2.07 -22.19 -42.12
N THR A 207 -1.32 -21.39 -41.38
CA THR A 207 -0.18 -21.85 -40.58
C THR A 207 -0.38 -21.61 -39.10
N VAL A 208 0.40 -22.33 -38.30
CA VAL A 208 0.50 -22.15 -36.86
C VAL A 208 1.86 -21.57 -36.53
N LYS A 209 1.90 -20.51 -35.73
CA LYS A 209 3.12 -20.02 -35.10
C LYS A 209 3.12 -20.41 -33.63
N GLU A 210 4.16 -21.10 -33.21
CA GLU A 210 4.39 -21.49 -31.84
C GLU A 210 5.45 -20.59 -31.21
N ILE A 211 5.18 -20.11 -30.03
CA ILE A 211 6.10 -19.30 -29.21
C ILE A 211 6.21 -19.94 -27.85
N MET A 212 7.40 -20.41 -27.49
CA MET A 212 7.69 -20.87 -26.16
C MET A 212 8.01 -19.65 -25.27
N VAL A 213 7.29 -19.52 -24.16
CA VAL A 213 7.61 -18.54 -23.12
C VAL A 213 8.74 -19.12 -22.27
N PRO A 214 9.91 -18.45 -22.16
CA PRO A 214 11.12 -19.04 -21.58
C PRO A 214 11.07 -19.27 -20.08
N ASP A 215 9.96 -18.97 -19.41
CA ASP A 215 9.80 -19.21 -17.97
C ASP A 215 9.30 -20.63 -17.75
N GLY A 216 10.16 -21.50 -17.28
CA GLY A 216 9.81 -22.83 -16.78
C GLY A 216 9.02 -22.77 -15.47
N ASN A 217 8.55 -23.95 -14.99
CA ASN A 217 7.81 -24.11 -13.74
C ASN A 217 6.35 -23.62 -13.76
N VAL A 218 5.74 -23.50 -14.94
CA VAL A 218 4.31 -23.25 -15.06
C VAL A 218 3.54 -24.51 -14.68
N GLU A 219 2.63 -24.42 -13.72
CA GLU A 219 1.81 -25.56 -13.30
C GLU A 219 0.46 -25.57 -14.02
N HIS A 220 -0.25 -24.44 -13.97
CA HIS A 220 -1.56 -24.29 -14.61
C HIS A 220 -1.63 -23.00 -15.41
N MET A 221 -2.17 -23.09 -16.61
CA MET A 221 -2.62 -21.93 -17.34
C MET A 221 -3.95 -21.44 -16.76
N VAL A 222 -4.02 -20.17 -16.43
CA VAL A 222 -5.24 -19.52 -15.90
C VAL A 222 -5.92 -18.68 -16.98
N GLY A 223 -5.16 -18.07 -17.87
CA GLY A 223 -5.70 -17.28 -18.96
C GLY A 223 -4.65 -16.93 -20.02
N CYS A 224 -5.16 -16.73 -21.23
CA CYS A 224 -4.36 -16.30 -22.38
C CYS A 224 -5.22 -15.37 -23.24
N THR A 225 -4.85 -14.10 -23.32
CA THR A 225 -5.54 -13.10 -24.14
C THR A 225 -4.52 -12.24 -24.85
N GLY A 226 -4.89 -11.63 -25.96
CA GLY A 226 -3.94 -10.81 -26.67
C GLY A 226 -4.58 -9.86 -27.68
N ARG A 227 -3.74 -9.18 -28.42
CA ARG A 227 -4.13 -8.37 -29.57
C ARG A 227 -3.20 -8.64 -30.76
N VAL A 228 -3.76 -8.56 -31.94
CA VAL A 228 -3.05 -8.51 -33.19
C VAL A 228 -3.39 -7.20 -33.89
N GLY A 229 -2.42 -6.32 -34.05
CA GLY A 229 -2.69 -4.94 -34.42
C GLY A 229 -3.67 -4.26 -33.47
N GLU A 230 -4.83 -3.83 -33.99
CA GLU A 230 -5.89 -3.17 -33.20
C GLU A 230 -6.96 -4.16 -32.69
N TRP A 231 -6.89 -5.43 -33.06
CA TRP A 231 -7.90 -6.42 -32.72
C TRP A 231 -7.52 -7.24 -31.48
N GLN A 232 -8.50 -7.42 -30.61
CA GLN A 232 -8.36 -8.25 -29.42
C GLN A 232 -8.62 -9.73 -29.76
N ILE A 233 -7.77 -10.63 -29.26
CA ILE A 233 -7.90 -12.08 -29.38
C ILE A 233 -7.96 -12.74 -27.97
N PRO A 234 -8.75 -13.83 -27.76
CA PRO A 234 -9.46 -14.59 -28.78
C PRO A 234 -10.65 -13.80 -29.35
N ALA A 235 -10.70 -13.70 -30.67
CA ALA A 235 -11.81 -13.08 -31.36
C ALA A 235 -12.10 -13.88 -32.63
N THR A 236 -13.36 -14.08 -32.95
CA THR A 236 -13.77 -14.44 -34.29
C THR A 236 -13.78 -13.18 -35.12
N LEU A 237 -12.78 -13.00 -35.98
CA LEU A 237 -12.74 -11.87 -36.90
C LEU A 237 -13.76 -12.07 -38.01
N PHE A 238 -14.83 -11.28 -38.01
CA PHE A 238 -15.77 -11.19 -39.10
C PHE A 238 -15.29 -10.16 -40.13
N ALA A 239 -14.76 -10.60 -41.23
CA ALA A 239 -14.51 -9.74 -42.37
C ALA A 239 -15.68 -9.85 -43.33
N GLY A 240 -16.75 -9.12 -43.06
CA GLY A 240 -17.83 -8.83 -44.00
C GLY A 240 -18.78 -9.97 -44.40
N ASN A 241 -18.36 -11.21 -44.38
CA ASN A 241 -19.19 -12.38 -44.67
C ASN A 241 -19.01 -13.44 -43.58
N PRO A 242 -20.07 -13.84 -42.87
CA PRO A 242 -19.98 -14.87 -41.81
C PRO A 242 -19.45 -16.23 -42.31
N ALA A 243 -19.56 -16.51 -43.61
CA ALA A 243 -19.00 -17.74 -44.19
C ALA A 243 -17.48 -17.71 -44.38
N ASP A 244 -16.90 -16.50 -44.42
CA ASP A 244 -15.45 -16.25 -44.53
C ASP A 244 -14.82 -15.89 -43.17
N ALA A 245 -15.55 -16.10 -42.06
CA ALA A 245 -15.03 -15.88 -40.73
C ALA A 245 -13.77 -16.71 -40.52
N GLY A 246 -12.65 -16.09 -40.84
CA GLY A 246 -11.34 -16.69 -40.65
C GLY A 246 -11.13 -16.88 -39.17
N ASP A 247 -10.96 -18.10 -38.74
CA ASP A 247 -10.58 -18.40 -37.37
C ASP A 247 -9.18 -17.84 -37.11
N VAL A 248 -9.12 -16.70 -36.45
CA VAL A 248 -7.89 -16.23 -35.81
C VAL A 248 -7.94 -16.75 -34.39
N ARG A 249 -7.02 -17.64 -34.06
CA ARG A 249 -6.99 -18.30 -32.75
C ARG A 249 -5.73 -17.96 -31.99
N LEU A 250 -5.92 -17.76 -30.70
CA LEU A 250 -4.88 -17.71 -29.69
C LEU A 250 -5.16 -18.84 -28.71
N GLU A 251 -4.21 -19.74 -28.58
CA GLU A 251 -4.26 -20.82 -27.62
C GLU A 251 -3.02 -20.76 -26.72
N GLY A 252 -3.19 -20.99 -25.44
CA GLY A 252 -2.10 -21.23 -24.51
C GLY A 252 -2.07 -22.71 -24.14
N ARG A 253 -0.89 -23.28 -23.99
CA ARG A 253 -0.71 -24.65 -23.54
C ARG A 253 0.49 -24.74 -22.60
N VAL A 254 0.37 -25.59 -21.57
CA VAL A 254 1.49 -26.01 -20.73
C VAL A 254 1.84 -27.46 -21.12
N ASP A 255 3.12 -27.74 -21.37
CA ASP A 255 3.59 -29.10 -21.65
C ASP A 255 3.94 -29.87 -20.36
N ASP A 256 4.29 -31.14 -20.51
CA ASP A 256 4.66 -32.03 -19.40
C ASP A 256 5.97 -31.61 -18.70
N SER A 257 6.74 -30.73 -19.32
CA SER A 257 7.97 -30.13 -18.78
C SER A 257 7.74 -28.76 -18.15
N HIS A 258 6.48 -28.38 -17.95
CA HIS A 258 6.06 -27.11 -17.35
C HIS A 258 6.47 -25.85 -18.13
N HIS A 259 6.62 -25.96 -19.46
CA HIS A 259 6.80 -24.80 -20.32
C HIS A 259 5.47 -24.27 -20.80
N PHE A 260 5.34 -22.95 -20.90
CA PHE A 260 4.18 -22.29 -21.48
C PHE A 260 4.40 -22.03 -22.96
N TYR A 261 3.49 -22.50 -23.80
CA TYR A 261 3.47 -22.25 -25.24
C TYR A 261 2.28 -21.41 -25.63
N ILE A 262 2.51 -20.48 -26.56
CA ILE A 262 1.50 -19.65 -27.21
C ILE A 262 1.40 -20.09 -28.65
N TYR A 263 0.20 -20.49 -29.08
CA TYR A 263 -0.10 -20.87 -30.45
C TYR A 263 -0.94 -19.79 -31.09
N LEU A 264 -0.43 -19.25 -32.20
CA LEU A 264 -1.12 -18.27 -33.04
C LEU A 264 -1.49 -18.94 -34.36
N TYR A 265 -2.78 -18.96 -34.68
CA TYR A 265 -3.31 -19.58 -35.88
C TYR A 265 -4.23 -18.61 -36.61
N SER A 266 -4.04 -18.48 -37.94
CA SER A 266 -4.95 -17.80 -38.87
C SER A 266 -5.34 -18.72 -40.02
N LYS A 267 -6.64 -18.95 -40.18
CA LYS A 267 -7.14 -19.83 -41.25
C LYS A 267 -7.04 -19.17 -42.62
N ALA A 268 -7.50 -17.94 -42.75
CA ALA A 268 -7.71 -17.28 -44.02
C ALA A 268 -6.92 -15.99 -44.25
N TYR A 269 -6.44 -15.37 -43.18
CA TYR A 269 -5.79 -14.05 -43.24
C TYR A 269 -4.28 -14.18 -43.10
N ASP A 270 -3.56 -13.51 -43.99
CA ASP A 270 -2.14 -13.26 -43.80
C ASP A 270 -1.96 -12.07 -42.85
N LEU A 271 -1.58 -12.38 -41.62
CA LEU A 271 -1.36 -11.39 -40.56
C LEU A 271 0.13 -11.23 -40.23
N THR A 272 1.01 -11.66 -41.12
CA THR A 272 2.48 -11.63 -40.90
C THR A 272 3.06 -10.22 -40.78
N THR A 273 2.31 -9.18 -41.14
CA THR A 273 2.71 -7.78 -40.97
C THR A 273 2.23 -7.19 -39.64
N TRP A 274 1.43 -7.92 -38.90
CA TRP A 274 0.77 -7.40 -37.66
C TRP A 274 1.48 -7.89 -36.41
N GLN A 275 1.96 -6.95 -35.61
CA GLN A 275 2.55 -7.27 -34.33
C GLN A 275 1.50 -7.85 -33.38
N THR A 276 1.91 -8.84 -32.61
CA THR A 276 1.06 -9.57 -31.66
C THR A 276 1.62 -9.48 -30.28
N ILE A 277 0.79 -9.01 -29.34
CA ILE A 277 1.11 -8.93 -27.92
C ILE A 277 0.10 -9.78 -27.16
N VAL A 278 0.60 -10.66 -26.32
CA VAL A 278 -0.22 -11.62 -25.56
C VAL A 278 0.01 -11.45 -24.09
N THR A 279 -1.07 -11.39 -23.34
CA THR A 279 -1.05 -11.44 -21.87
C THR A 279 -1.38 -12.86 -21.44
N ILE A 280 -0.49 -13.46 -20.68
CA ILE A 280 -0.66 -14.79 -20.11
C ILE A 280 -0.83 -14.70 -18.60
N LYS A 281 -1.67 -15.60 -18.06
CA LYS A 281 -1.86 -15.79 -16.60
C LYS A 281 -1.65 -17.25 -16.28
N TYR A 282 -0.88 -17.54 -15.23
CA TYR A 282 -0.51 -18.90 -14.84
C TYR A 282 -0.14 -19.01 -13.36
N THR A 283 -0.11 -20.23 -12.84
CA THR A 283 0.48 -20.56 -11.53
C THR A 283 1.81 -21.26 -11.70
N LYS A 284 2.63 -21.28 -10.65
CA LYS A 284 3.92 -21.96 -10.65
C LYS A 284 3.93 -23.20 -9.78
N THR A 285 4.77 -24.16 -10.13
CA THR A 285 5.00 -25.38 -9.33
C THR A 285 5.75 -25.10 -8.04
N THR A 286 6.46 -23.97 -7.97
CA THR A 286 7.34 -23.57 -6.86
C THR A 286 6.66 -22.80 -5.75
N ASP A 287 5.37 -22.46 -5.89
CA ASP A 287 4.58 -21.74 -4.86
C ASP A 287 3.81 -22.67 -3.92
#